data_e76b5d4be3651de3020d3961bdfe9210
#
_entry.id   e76b5d4be3651de3020d3961bdfe9210
#
_cell.length_a   1.000
_cell.length_b   1.000
_cell.length_c   1.000
_cell.angle_alpha   90.00
_cell.angle_beta   90.00
_cell.angle_gamma   90.00
#
_symmetry.space_group_name_H-M   'P 1'
#
loop_
_entity.id
_entity.type
_entity.pdbx_description
1 polymer ?
#
loop_
_entity_poly.entity_id
_entity_poly.type
_entity_poly.pdbx_seq_one_letter_code
_entity_poly.pdbx_strand_id
1 'polypeptide(L)'
;SGVGLLPVVLLFCLTALYITSAWNIWWYGGSLGQRAMVQGYPVWAFALAAFVQWASSGRWMKKGIFVGLAAAFIYLNLWWTYQAHVGGLFVAEQMTKRYMLKVLGRFESERDWLKLLDTKEEFKGAARQNIRLVYVNDFEQDSVAVTTEDAISGSRSLRLNNETQFSPAYTAFVPQAGGTLPKWVRASVVFRCAPKEWDWWRMTQFTVRFWLGDSIVKQRAIRLQRHVDGDETKTIFFDTKLPPERFDKMEVLFWNADGDKTIRLDDLRIEVFDDNDE
;
A
#
# COMPACT_ATOMS: atom_id res chain seq x y z
N SER A 1 2.70 21.51 44.29
CA SER A 1 2.25 20.12 44.37
C SER A 1 1.95 19.57 42.99
N GLY A 2 2.99 18.99 42.34
CA GLY A 2 2.86 18.46 40.96
C GLY A 2 2.13 17.12 40.83
N VAL A 3 1.72 16.52 41.95
CA VAL A 3 1.09 15.18 41.96
C VAL A 3 -0.35 15.20 41.43
N GLY A 4 -1.04 16.35 41.50
CA GLY A 4 -2.42 16.47 41.01
C GLY A 4 -2.58 16.57 39.50
N LEU A 5 -1.54 17.01 38.76
CA LEU A 5 -1.64 17.18 37.29
C LEU A 5 -1.39 15.88 36.54
N LEU A 6 -0.57 15.00 37.08
CA LEU A 6 -0.20 13.76 36.40
C LEU A 6 -1.40 12.85 36.07
N PRO A 7 -2.33 12.56 37.01
CA PRO A 7 -3.51 11.76 36.71
C PRO A 7 -4.39 12.38 35.62
N VAL A 8 -4.54 13.72 35.63
CA VAL A 8 -5.34 14.44 34.62
C VAL A 8 -4.72 14.35 33.25
N VAL A 9 -3.40 14.55 33.12
CA VAL A 9 -2.66 14.40 31.87
C VAL A 9 -2.73 12.96 31.35
N LEU A 10 -2.55 11.98 32.25
CA LEU A 10 -2.65 10.57 31.87
C LEU A 10 -4.05 10.20 31.40
N LEU A 11 -5.09 10.64 32.11
CA LEU A 11 -6.47 10.41 31.69
C LEU A 11 -6.75 11.03 30.34
N PHE A 12 -6.33 12.27 30.11
CA PHE A 12 -6.45 12.95 28.82
C PHE A 12 -5.76 12.16 27.72
N CYS A 13 -4.50 11.75 27.93
CA CYS A 13 -3.73 11.00 26.94
C CYS A 13 -4.38 9.65 26.59
N LEU A 14 -4.82 8.90 27.60
CA LEU A 14 -5.49 7.61 27.43
C LEU A 14 -6.82 7.76 26.70
N THR A 15 -7.62 8.77 27.05
CA THR A 15 -8.89 9.05 26.39
C THR A 15 -8.68 9.48 24.93
N ALA A 16 -7.73 10.38 24.66
CA ALA A 16 -7.39 10.81 23.31
C ALA A 16 -6.90 9.64 22.45
N LEU A 17 -6.04 8.79 23.01
CA LEU A 17 -5.55 7.58 22.35
C LEU A 17 -6.69 6.61 22.03
N TYR A 18 -7.57 6.35 23.00
CA TYR A 18 -8.72 5.47 22.86
C TYR A 18 -9.66 5.97 21.74
N ILE A 19 -10.07 7.23 21.79
CA ILE A 19 -10.98 7.83 20.78
C ILE A 19 -10.34 7.76 19.39
N THR A 20 -9.06 8.11 19.27
CA THR A 20 -8.35 8.09 17.99
C THR A 20 -8.22 6.67 17.44
N SER A 21 -7.93 5.68 18.30
CA SER A 21 -7.75 4.28 17.89
C SER A 21 -9.08 3.58 17.58
N ALA A 22 -10.18 4.03 18.17
CA ALA A 22 -11.51 3.47 17.92
C ALA A 22 -12.09 3.90 16.57
N TRP A 23 -11.48 4.86 15.89
CA TRP A 23 -11.94 5.29 14.57
C TRP A 23 -11.57 4.26 13.50
N ASN A 24 -12.50 4.04 12.57
CA ASN A 24 -12.34 3.12 11.44
C ASN A 24 -11.09 3.43 10.57
N ILE A 25 -10.73 4.72 10.43
CA ILE A 25 -9.53 5.17 9.69
C ILE A 25 -8.50 5.73 10.69
N TRP A 26 -8.15 4.95 11.71
CA TRP A 26 -7.24 5.35 12.79
C TRP A 26 -5.84 5.78 12.32
N TRP A 27 -5.40 5.33 11.13
CA TRP A 27 -4.10 5.69 10.55
C TRP A 27 -4.06 7.06 9.88
N TYR A 28 -5.20 7.74 9.68
CA TYR A 28 -5.28 9.06 9.04
C TYR A 28 -4.49 9.18 7.74
N GLY A 29 -4.64 8.22 6.83
CA GLY A 29 -3.79 7.93 5.68
C GLY A 29 -3.45 9.08 4.74
N GLY A 30 -4.25 10.11 4.64
CA GLY A 30 -3.98 11.26 3.76
C GLY A 30 -3.23 12.42 4.41
N SER A 31 -2.59 12.24 5.58
CA SER A 31 -1.92 13.34 6.28
C SER A 31 -0.61 12.92 6.96
N LEU A 32 0.27 13.91 7.16
CA LEU A 32 1.45 13.76 7.98
C LEU A 32 1.06 13.72 9.46
N GLY A 33 1.39 12.63 10.16
CA GLY A 33 1.15 12.44 11.58
C GLY A 33 -0.33 12.26 11.94
N GLN A 34 -0.60 12.27 13.24
CA GLN A 34 -1.94 12.09 13.81
C GLN A 34 -2.65 13.42 13.98
N ARG A 35 -3.37 13.89 12.97
CA ARG A 35 -4.13 15.16 13.03
C ARG A 35 -5.07 15.27 14.23
N ALA A 36 -5.71 14.18 14.63
CA ALA A 36 -6.61 14.17 15.76
C ALA A 36 -5.91 14.49 17.10
N MET A 37 -4.60 14.26 17.18
CA MET A 37 -3.83 14.51 18.40
C MET A 37 -3.27 15.93 18.49
N VAL A 38 -3.31 16.72 17.42
CA VAL A 38 -2.77 18.10 17.39
C VAL A 38 -3.42 18.99 18.45
N GLN A 39 -4.72 18.82 18.67
CA GLN A 39 -5.46 19.56 19.71
C GLN A 39 -4.96 19.25 21.13
N GLY A 40 -4.29 18.13 21.33
CA GLY A 40 -3.67 17.75 22.61
C GLY A 40 -2.30 18.39 22.87
N TYR A 41 -1.67 19.01 21.87
CA TYR A 41 -0.31 19.59 22.01
C TYR A 41 -0.16 20.57 23.18
N PRO A 42 -1.12 21.47 23.47
CA PRO A 42 -1.00 22.33 24.65
C PRO A 42 -0.87 21.57 25.96
N VAL A 43 -1.60 20.45 26.10
CA VAL A 43 -1.52 19.60 27.30
C VAL A 43 -0.18 18.87 27.37
N TRP A 44 0.29 18.35 26.26
CA TRP A 44 1.58 17.65 26.16
C TRP A 44 2.76 18.58 26.32
N ALA A 45 2.62 19.87 25.99
CA ALA A 45 3.67 20.86 26.18
C ALA A 45 4.10 21.00 27.64
N PHE A 46 3.19 20.84 28.60
CA PHE A 46 3.55 20.86 30.02
C PHE A 46 4.41 19.65 30.41
N ALA A 47 4.07 18.46 29.97
CA ALA A 47 4.86 17.26 30.20
C ALA A 47 6.23 17.36 29.52
N LEU A 48 6.27 17.88 28.31
CA LEU A 48 7.52 18.12 27.56
C LEU A 48 8.40 19.15 28.27
N ALA A 49 7.84 20.26 28.74
CA ALA A 49 8.58 21.27 29.48
C ALA A 49 9.21 20.71 30.75
N ALA A 50 8.45 19.90 31.53
CA ALA A 50 8.98 19.22 32.70
C ALA A 50 10.10 18.23 32.34
N PHE A 51 9.95 17.50 31.25
CA PHE A 51 10.99 16.59 30.75
C PHE A 51 12.25 17.36 30.33
N VAL A 52 12.11 18.46 29.57
CA VAL A 52 13.24 19.33 29.16
C VAL A 52 13.96 19.89 30.37
N GLN A 53 13.22 20.38 31.38
CA GLN A 53 13.81 20.89 32.61
C GLN A 53 14.59 19.79 33.35
N TRP A 54 14.01 18.60 33.48
CA TRP A 54 14.70 17.45 34.06
C TRP A 54 15.94 17.04 33.28
N ALA A 55 15.88 16.98 31.96
CA ALA A 55 17.00 16.62 31.09
C ALA A 55 18.13 17.65 31.15
N SER A 56 17.79 18.95 31.20
CA SER A 56 18.75 20.05 31.26
C SER A 56 19.40 20.27 32.64
N SER A 57 18.82 19.73 33.73
CA SER A 57 19.36 19.85 35.08
C SER A 57 20.42 18.80 35.46
N GLY A 58 20.71 17.84 34.56
CA GLY A 58 21.63 16.74 34.86
C GLY A 58 23.10 17.02 34.57
N ARG A 59 23.94 15.98 34.75
CA ARG A 59 25.36 16.00 34.39
C ARG A 59 25.55 16.32 32.90
N TRP A 60 26.72 16.83 32.51
CA TRP A 60 27.00 17.21 31.14
C TRP A 60 26.74 16.11 30.10
N MET A 61 27.01 14.86 30.45
CA MET A 61 26.75 13.70 29.58
C MET A 61 25.27 13.52 29.29
N LYS A 62 24.40 13.67 30.31
CA LYS A 62 22.93 13.63 30.16
C LYS A 62 22.45 14.76 29.24
N LYS A 63 22.99 15.97 29.41
CA LYS A 63 22.68 17.13 28.54
C LYS A 63 23.09 16.86 27.09
N GLY A 64 24.30 16.31 26.88
CA GLY A 64 24.80 15.96 25.55
C GLY A 64 23.92 14.93 24.82
N ILE A 65 23.54 13.87 25.52
CA ILE A 65 22.60 12.86 24.98
C ILE A 65 21.25 13.49 24.63
N PHE A 66 20.71 14.30 25.53
CA PHE A 66 19.42 14.99 25.30
C PHE A 66 19.48 15.90 24.06
N VAL A 67 20.53 16.75 23.96
CA VAL A 67 20.70 17.65 22.82
C VAL A 67 20.89 16.86 21.51
N GLY A 68 21.67 15.78 21.54
CA GLY A 68 21.87 14.92 20.37
C GLY A 68 20.58 14.27 19.89
N LEU A 69 19.79 13.72 20.81
CA LEU A 69 18.48 13.13 20.48
C LEU A 69 17.49 14.19 19.99
N ALA A 70 17.45 15.36 20.64
CA ALA A 70 16.58 16.47 20.22
C ALA A 70 16.93 16.92 18.79
N ALA A 71 18.22 17.11 18.49
CA ALA A 71 18.70 17.48 17.16
C ALA A 71 18.34 16.42 16.12
N ALA A 72 18.49 15.12 16.44
CA ALA A 72 18.11 14.02 15.55
C ALA A 72 16.61 14.01 15.28
N PHE A 73 15.77 14.18 16.29
CA PHE A 73 14.30 14.23 16.10
C PHE A 73 13.85 15.48 15.35
N ILE A 74 14.46 16.64 15.58
CA ILE A 74 14.19 17.86 14.82
C ILE A 74 14.56 17.63 13.35
N TYR A 75 15.75 17.09 13.07
CA TYR A 75 16.17 16.78 11.71
C TYR A 75 15.20 15.81 11.01
N LEU A 76 14.84 14.72 11.68
CA LEU A 76 13.88 13.76 11.13
C LEU A 76 12.50 14.39 10.87
N ASN A 77 12.04 15.26 11.76
CA ASN A 77 10.76 15.94 11.59
C ASN A 77 10.80 16.92 10.40
N LEU A 78 11.87 17.70 10.26
CA LEU A 78 12.06 18.61 9.14
C LEU A 78 12.19 17.86 7.82
N TRP A 79 12.99 16.79 7.79
CA TRP A 79 13.12 15.93 6.64
C TRP A 79 11.76 15.32 6.25
N TRP A 80 11.03 14.81 7.24
CA TRP A 80 9.71 14.21 7.03
C TRP A 80 8.70 15.20 6.47
N THR A 81 8.65 16.39 7.04
CA THR A 81 7.78 17.47 6.57
C THR A 81 8.12 17.87 5.14
N TYR A 82 9.43 18.02 4.83
CA TYR A 82 9.88 18.30 3.48
C TYR A 82 9.43 17.22 2.48
N GLN A 83 9.64 15.94 2.82
CA GLN A 83 9.26 14.83 1.95
C GLN A 83 7.74 14.73 1.75
N ALA A 84 6.96 15.08 2.75
CA ALA A 84 5.49 15.05 2.65
C ALA A 84 4.92 16.17 1.77
N HIS A 85 5.60 17.32 1.68
CA HIS A 85 5.10 18.50 0.99
C HIS A 85 5.79 18.79 -0.35
N VAL A 86 7.04 18.47 -0.49
CA VAL A 86 7.88 18.84 -1.64
C VAL A 86 8.63 17.65 -2.23
N GLY A 87 9.28 16.84 -1.41
CA GLY A 87 10.18 15.79 -1.86
C GLY A 87 9.51 14.56 -2.46
N GLY A 88 8.22 14.36 -2.22
CA GLY A 88 7.41 13.32 -2.87
C GLY A 88 7.69 11.87 -2.46
N LEU A 89 8.60 11.62 -1.51
CA LEU A 89 8.88 10.26 -1.02
C LEU A 89 7.78 9.73 -0.10
N PHE A 90 7.00 10.61 0.51
CA PHE A 90 5.83 10.24 1.28
C PHE A 90 4.61 10.15 0.37
N VAL A 91 4.18 8.94 0.13
CA VAL A 91 2.96 8.65 -0.62
C VAL A 91 1.83 8.51 0.39
N ALA A 92 0.83 9.38 0.31
CA ALA A 92 -0.37 9.25 1.10
C ALA A 92 -1.04 7.89 0.80
N GLU A 93 -1.49 7.19 1.81
CA GLU A 93 -2.06 5.84 1.79
C GLU A 93 -1.13 4.72 1.28
N GLN A 94 -1.38 3.53 1.75
CA GLN A 94 -0.72 2.29 1.34
C GLN A 94 0.83 2.29 1.46
N MET A 95 1.37 3.25 2.25
CA MET A 95 2.79 3.28 2.54
C MET A 95 3.17 2.13 3.47
N THR A 96 4.06 1.25 3.01
CA THR A 96 4.49 0.11 3.83
C THR A 96 5.69 0.44 4.70
N LYS A 97 5.84 -0.25 5.84
CA LYS A 97 7.03 -0.13 6.69
C LYS A 97 8.33 -0.39 5.91
N ARG A 98 8.29 -1.31 4.93
CA ARG A 98 9.46 -1.66 4.12
C ARG A 98 9.88 -0.49 3.22
N TYR A 99 8.92 0.14 2.54
CA TYR A 99 9.18 1.32 1.74
C TYR A 99 9.72 2.46 2.62
N MET A 100 9.05 2.75 3.74
CA MET A 100 9.48 3.78 4.67
C MET A 100 10.93 3.62 5.14
N LEU A 101 11.33 2.39 5.50
CA LEU A 101 12.71 2.11 5.91
C LEU A 101 13.73 2.27 4.76
N LYS A 102 13.32 2.03 3.52
CA LYS A 102 14.17 2.24 2.34
C LYS A 102 14.43 3.71 2.05
N VAL A 103 13.40 4.55 2.19
CA VAL A 103 13.49 5.99 1.87
C VAL A 103 13.93 6.85 3.06
N LEU A 104 14.02 6.29 4.27
CA LEU A 104 14.35 7.05 5.48
C LEU A 104 15.70 7.79 5.34
N GLY A 105 15.66 9.12 5.49
CA GLY A 105 16.83 10.00 5.39
C GLY A 105 17.31 10.24 3.95
N ARG A 106 16.62 9.75 2.94
CA ARG A 106 16.96 9.97 1.52
C ARG A 106 16.17 11.13 0.94
N PHE A 107 16.63 11.66 -0.20
CA PHE A 107 15.94 12.72 -0.95
C PHE A 107 15.42 12.27 -2.30
N GLU A 108 15.78 11.05 -2.71
CA GLU A 108 15.34 10.41 -3.95
C GLU A 108 14.94 8.97 -3.67
N SER A 109 13.99 8.42 -4.45
CA SER A 109 13.63 7.02 -4.42
C SER A 109 14.09 6.33 -5.70
N GLU A 110 14.56 5.10 -5.56
CA GLU A 110 14.72 4.22 -6.70
C GLU A 110 13.35 3.71 -7.14
N ARG A 111 13.15 3.59 -8.44
CA ARG A 111 11.88 3.15 -9.03
C ARG A 111 11.44 1.78 -8.51
N ASP A 112 12.37 0.86 -8.32
CA ASP A 112 12.06 -0.47 -7.80
C ASP A 112 11.50 -0.47 -6.37
N TRP A 113 11.71 0.62 -5.62
CA TRP A 113 11.13 0.73 -4.28
C TRP A 113 9.64 1.04 -4.30
N LEU A 114 9.11 1.60 -5.39
CA LEU A 114 7.67 1.85 -5.55
C LEU A 114 6.86 0.54 -5.49
N LYS A 115 7.46 -0.59 -5.85
CA LYS A 115 6.86 -1.92 -5.70
C LYS A 115 6.60 -2.32 -4.24
N LEU A 116 7.24 -1.64 -3.28
CA LEU A 116 7.02 -1.85 -1.84
C LEU A 116 5.83 -1.06 -1.29
N LEU A 117 5.24 -0.17 -2.09
CA LEU A 117 3.98 0.48 -1.79
C LEU A 117 2.83 -0.49 -2.05
N ASP A 118 1.66 -0.22 -1.51
CA ASP A 118 0.41 -0.95 -1.68
C ASP A 118 0.35 -2.33 -1.01
N THR A 119 1.40 -3.13 -1.05
CA THR A 119 1.41 -4.48 -0.47
C THR A 119 2.63 -4.75 0.40
N LYS A 120 2.43 -5.52 1.48
CA LYS A 120 3.51 -6.04 2.34
C LYS A 120 4.00 -7.39 1.84
N GLU A 121 3.22 -8.05 0.99
CA GLU A 121 3.49 -9.40 0.49
C GLU A 121 4.30 -9.31 -0.78
N GLU A 122 5.39 -10.04 -0.81
CA GLU A 122 6.30 -10.16 -1.94
C GLU A 122 7.00 -11.51 -1.81
N PHE A 123 6.97 -12.29 -2.87
CA PHE A 123 7.75 -13.52 -2.93
C PHE A 123 9.24 -13.19 -2.99
N LYS A 124 10.02 -13.77 -2.08
CA LYS A 124 11.47 -13.55 -1.96
C LYS A 124 12.29 -14.81 -2.14
N GLY A 125 11.65 -15.95 -2.37
CA GLY A 125 12.35 -17.21 -2.61
C GLY A 125 13.22 -17.15 -3.86
N ALA A 126 14.22 -18.00 -3.92
CA ALA A 126 15.16 -18.08 -5.06
C ALA A 126 14.45 -18.53 -6.35
N ALA A 127 13.48 -19.43 -6.25
CA ALA A 127 12.68 -19.93 -7.36
C ALA A 127 11.25 -20.26 -6.93
N ARG A 128 10.30 -20.03 -7.82
CA ARG A 128 8.90 -20.48 -7.67
C ARG A 128 8.82 -21.96 -8.03
N GLN A 129 8.15 -22.76 -7.21
CA GLN A 129 7.96 -24.18 -7.45
C GLN A 129 6.52 -24.55 -7.72
N ASN A 130 6.29 -25.70 -8.33
CA ASN A 130 4.97 -26.24 -8.60
C ASN A 130 4.04 -25.21 -9.27
N ILE A 131 4.58 -24.40 -10.21
CA ILE A 131 3.83 -23.33 -10.87
C ILE A 131 2.69 -23.96 -11.66
N ARG A 132 1.46 -23.49 -11.38
CA ARG A 132 0.25 -23.89 -12.10
C ARG A 132 -0.48 -22.66 -12.57
N LEU A 133 -0.79 -22.62 -13.86
CA LEU A 133 -1.68 -21.60 -14.46
C LEU A 133 -3.11 -21.92 -14.08
N VAL A 134 -3.80 -21.01 -13.39
CA VAL A 134 -5.20 -21.21 -12.97
C VAL A 134 -6.20 -20.35 -13.75
N TYR A 135 -5.71 -19.27 -14.38
CA TYR A 135 -6.54 -18.42 -15.23
C TYR A 135 -5.69 -17.69 -16.25
N VAL A 136 -6.21 -17.52 -17.45
CA VAL A 136 -5.66 -16.69 -18.52
C VAL A 136 -6.80 -16.03 -19.28
N ASN A 137 -6.63 -14.76 -19.67
CA ASN A 137 -7.53 -14.04 -20.54
C ASN A 137 -6.75 -13.04 -21.37
N ASP A 138 -6.82 -13.18 -22.69
CA ASP A 138 -6.26 -12.27 -23.68
C ASP A 138 -7.29 -11.23 -24.16
N PHE A 139 -8.48 -11.20 -23.57
CA PHE A 139 -9.62 -10.33 -23.87
C PHE A 139 -10.18 -10.41 -25.30
N GLU A 140 -9.66 -11.29 -26.15
CA GLU A 140 -10.12 -11.43 -27.54
C GLU A 140 -11.58 -11.90 -27.65
N GLN A 141 -12.05 -12.68 -26.67
CA GLN A 141 -13.42 -13.22 -26.63
C GLN A 141 -14.35 -12.40 -25.73
N ASP A 142 -13.82 -11.42 -25.00
CA ASP A 142 -14.63 -10.58 -24.10
C ASP A 142 -15.49 -9.61 -24.92
N SER A 143 -16.67 -9.28 -24.38
CA SER A 143 -17.62 -8.34 -24.98
C SER A 143 -17.84 -7.08 -24.14
N VAL A 144 -17.37 -7.08 -22.90
CA VAL A 144 -17.58 -5.99 -21.95
C VAL A 144 -16.25 -5.28 -21.69
N ALA A 145 -16.28 -3.95 -21.74
CA ALA A 145 -15.13 -3.08 -21.46
C ALA A 145 -13.91 -3.34 -22.38
N VAL A 146 -14.11 -3.82 -23.59
CA VAL A 146 -13.04 -4.07 -24.59
C VAL A 146 -13.05 -3.05 -25.71
N THR A 147 -11.90 -2.87 -26.34
CA THR A 147 -11.72 -1.99 -27.49
C THR A 147 -10.85 -2.66 -28.55
N THR A 148 -11.14 -2.38 -29.81
CA THR A 148 -10.30 -2.70 -30.95
C THR A 148 -9.37 -1.53 -31.33
N GLU A 149 -9.61 -0.36 -30.78
CA GLU A 149 -8.78 0.80 -31.03
C GLU A 149 -7.52 0.71 -30.19
N ASP A 150 -6.38 0.67 -30.88
CA ASP A 150 -5.06 0.73 -30.22
C ASP A 150 -4.91 -0.41 -29.19
N ALA A 151 -5.24 -1.64 -29.59
CA ALA A 151 -5.04 -2.83 -28.78
C ALA A 151 -3.56 -3.02 -28.44
N ILE A 152 -3.27 -3.61 -27.27
CA ILE A 152 -1.89 -3.87 -26.85
C ILE A 152 -1.32 -5.07 -27.59
N SER A 153 -2.09 -6.16 -27.68
CA SER A 153 -1.78 -7.34 -28.46
C SER A 153 -3.05 -7.83 -29.17
N GLY A 154 -2.91 -8.67 -30.17
CA GLY A 154 -4.04 -9.22 -30.91
C GLY A 154 -4.92 -8.16 -31.54
N SER A 155 -6.23 -8.33 -31.43
CA SER A 155 -7.25 -7.44 -31.99
C SER A 155 -8.04 -6.65 -30.95
N ARG A 156 -7.99 -7.05 -29.69
CA ARG A 156 -8.74 -6.42 -28.59
C ARG A 156 -7.91 -6.30 -27.33
N SER A 157 -8.21 -5.28 -26.53
CA SER A 157 -7.69 -5.12 -25.16
C SER A 157 -8.80 -4.61 -24.25
N LEU A 158 -8.71 -4.91 -22.96
CA LEU A 158 -9.58 -4.32 -21.97
C LEU A 158 -9.29 -2.82 -21.86
N ARG A 159 -10.33 -1.98 -21.96
CA ARG A 159 -10.25 -0.51 -21.85
C ARG A 159 -11.07 -0.01 -20.69
N LEU A 160 -10.43 0.72 -19.80
CA LEU A 160 -11.13 1.42 -18.72
C LEU A 160 -10.91 2.93 -18.82
N ASN A 161 -11.96 3.69 -18.51
CA ASN A 161 -12.00 5.15 -18.52
C ASN A 161 -13.00 5.65 -17.47
N ASN A 162 -13.39 6.92 -17.52
CA ASN A 162 -14.38 7.49 -16.60
C ASN A 162 -15.81 6.92 -16.78
N GLU A 163 -16.16 6.45 -17.96
CA GLU A 163 -17.48 5.85 -18.25
C GLU A 163 -17.52 4.38 -17.82
N THR A 164 -16.43 3.66 -18.05
CA THR A 164 -16.27 2.25 -17.70
C THR A 164 -15.11 2.12 -16.70
N GLN A 165 -15.41 2.35 -15.43
CA GLN A 165 -14.38 2.38 -14.38
C GLN A 165 -13.98 1.00 -13.87
N PHE A 166 -14.86 0.02 -13.96
CA PHE A 166 -14.61 -1.34 -13.46
C PHE A 166 -14.52 -2.34 -14.60
N SER A 167 -13.57 -3.26 -14.50
CA SER A 167 -13.59 -4.46 -15.31
C SER A 167 -14.68 -5.43 -14.85
N PRO A 168 -15.08 -6.40 -15.68
CA PRO A 168 -15.67 -7.61 -15.17
C PRO A 168 -14.80 -8.24 -14.07
N ALA A 169 -15.42 -9.00 -13.17
CA ALA A 169 -14.71 -9.78 -12.18
C ALA A 169 -14.30 -11.14 -12.78
N TYR A 170 -13.00 -11.39 -12.83
CA TYR A 170 -12.46 -12.65 -13.38
C TYR A 170 -12.28 -13.66 -12.26
N THR A 171 -13.10 -14.70 -12.28
CA THR A 171 -13.11 -15.74 -11.23
C THR A 171 -12.16 -16.88 -11.59
N ALA A 172 -11.27 -17.21 -10.66
CA ALA A 172 -10.39 -18.36 -10.74
C ALA A 172 -10.62 -19.31 -9.55
N PHE A 173 -10.55 -20.60 -9.82
CA PHE A 173 -10.60 -21.62 -8.78
C PHE A 173 -9.21 -22.18 -8.55
N VAL A 174 -8.78 -22.18 -7.29
CA VAL A 174 -7.45 -22.68 -6.93
C VAL A 174 -7.52 -24.21 -6.78
N PRO A 175 -6.86 -24.98 -7.64
CA PRO A 175 -6.91 -26.43 -7.56
C PRO A 175 -6.13 -26.92 -6.35
N GLN A 176 -6.75 -27.82 -5.59
CA GLN A 176 -6.09 -28.55 -4.51
C GLN A 176 -5.43 -29.82 -5.11
N ALA A 177 -4.14 -29.76 -5.42
CA ALA A 177 -3.41 -30.91 -5.88
C ALA A 177 -2.92 -31.74 -4.68
N GLY A 178 -3.35 -33.00 -4.61
CA GLY A 178 -2.94 -33.91 -3.51
C GLY A 178 -3.40 -33.47 -2.11
N GLY A 179 -4.46 -32.67 -2.01
CA GLY A 179 -4.98 -32.18 -0.72
C GLY A 179 -4.25 -30.97 -0.14
N THR A 180 -3.20 -30.48 -0.77
CA THR A 180 -2.44 -29.30 -0.32
C THR A 180 -2.75 -28.09 -1.18
N LEU A 181 -3.08 -26.96 -0.54
CA LEU A 181 -3.18 -25.68 -1.23
C LEU A 181 -1.79 -25.11 -1.52
N PRO A 182 -1.58 -24.46 -2.67
CA PRO A 182 -0.36 -23.69 -2.92
C PRO A 182 -0.24 -22.56 -1.91
N LYS A 183 0.98 -22.05 -1.69
CA LYS A 183 1.23 -20.98 -0.72
C LYS A 183 1.02 -19.59 -1.32
N TRP A 184 1.24 -19.42 -2.62
CA TRP A 184 1.31 -18.13 -3.29
C TRP A 184 0.45 -18.06 -4.54
N VAL A 185 -0.02 -16.84 -4.84
CA VAL A 185 -0.62 -16.45 -6.12
C VAL A 185 0.21 -15.35 -6.72
N ARG A 186 0.50 -15.43 -8.02
CA ARG A 186 0.96 -14.33 -8.85
C ARG A 186 -0.14 -13.94 -9.82
N ALA A 187 -0.58 -12.70 -9.74
CA ALA A 187 -1.43 -12.08 -10.76
C ALA A 187 -0.57 -11.15 -11.62
N SER A 188 -0.66 -11.27 -12.94
CA SER A 188 0.07 -10.45 -13.90
C SER A 188 -0.84 -9.98 -15.03
N VAL A 189 -0.51 -8.82 -15.59
CA VAL A 189 -1.25 -8.19 -16.69
C VAL A 189 -0.30 -7.31 -17.49
N VAL A 190 -0.49 -7.21 -18.78
CA VAL A 190 0.15 -6.19 -19.61
C VAL A 190 -0.65 -4.90 -19.48
N PHE A 191 0.01 -3.80 -19.16
CA PHE A 191 -0.61 -2.51 -18.86
C PHE A 191 0.00 -1.40 -19.69
N ARG A 192 -0.85 -0.49 -20.18
CA ARG A 192 -0.48 0.73 -20.88
C ARG A 192 -1.40 1.88 -20.46
N CYS A 193 -0.79 3.05 -20.19
CA CYS A 193 -1.50 4.30 -19.98
C CYS A 193 -0.71 5.45 -20.60
N ALA A 194 -1.37 6.34 -21.35
CA ALA A 194 -0.72 7.44 -22.04
C ALA A 194 -0.19 8.56 -21.11
N PRO A 195 -0.89 9.01 -20.07
CA PRO A 195 -0.43 10.12 -19.24
C PRO A 195 0.69 9.75 -18.30
N LYS A 196 1.66 10.67 -18.12
CA LYS A 196 2.76 10.53 -17.15
C LYS A 196 2.35 10.89 -15.73
N GLU A 197 1.41 11.83 -15.58
CA GLU A 197 1.02 12.36 -14.28
C GLU A 197 -0.34 11.80 -13.88
N TRP A 198 -0.40 11.25 -12.67
CA TRP A 198 -1.58 10.68 -12.08
C TRP A 198 -1.72 11.12 -10.63
N ASP A 199 -2.91 11.53 -10.27
CA ASP A 199 -3.28 11.64 -8.88
C ASP A 199 -3.26 10.26 -8.24
N TRP A 200 -2.60 10.10 -7.12
CA TRP A 200 -2.42 8.79 -6.47
C TRP A 200 -3.75 8.10 -6.10
N TRP A 201 -4.80 8.85 -5.83
CA TRP A 201 -6.15 8.32 -5.52
C TRP A 201 -6.93 7.90 -6.77
N ARG A 202 -6.51 8.34 -7.95
CA ARG A 202 -7.11 8.00 -9.25
C ARG A 202 -6.34 6.93 -10.01
N MET A 203 -5.26 6.41 -9.42
CA MET A 203 -4.50 5.33 -10.04
C MET A 203 -5.32 4.06 -10.12
N THR A 204 -5.20 3.34 -11.23
CA THR A 204 -5.89 2.06 -11.47
C THR A 204 -5.44 1.02 -10.45
N GLN A 205 -6.38 0.41 -9.77
CA GLN A 205 -6.14 -0.68 -8.85
C GLN A 205 -6.27 -2.03 -9.55
N PHE A 206 -5.26 -2.84 -9.42
CA PHE A 206 -5.25 -4.26 -9.79
C PHE A 206 -5.43 -5.06 -8.51
N THR A 207 -6.58 -5.72 -8.36
CA THR A 207 -7.04 -6.29 -7.09
C THR A 207 -7.26 -7.79 -7.21
N VAL A 208 -6.78 -8.52 -6.21
CA VAL A 208 -7.09 -9.94 -5.97
C VAL A 208 -7.89 -10.05 -4.67
N ARG A 209 -9.03 -10.72 -4.73
CA ARG A 209 -9.93 -11.02 -3.60
C ARG A 209 -10.08 -12.51 -3.42
N PHE A 210 -10.18 -12.93 -2.18
CA PHE A 210 -10.53 -14.30 -1.80
C PHE A 210 -11.86 -14.26 -1.06
N TRP A 211 -12.78 -15.11 -1.47
CA TRP A 211 -14.14 -15.13 -0.96
C TRP A 211 -14.47 -16.42 -0.22
N LEU A 212 -15.25 -16.30 0.84
CA LEU A 212 -15.93 -17.42 1.49
C LEU A 212 -17.44 -17.08 1.52
N GLY A 213 -18.23 -17.77 0.71
CA GLY A 213 -19.60 -17.35 0.44
C GLY A 213 -19.64 -15.90 -0.08
N ASP A 214 -20.36 -15.03 0.61
CA ASP A 214 -20.50 -13.59 0.26
C ASP A 214 -19.52 -12.67 0.99
N SER A 215 -18.58 -13.23 1.74
CA SER A 215 -17.62 -12.46 2.53
C SER A 215 -16.22 -12.49 1.93
N ILE A 216 -15.57 -11.33 1.87
CA ILE A 216 -14.16 -11.22 1.46
C ILE A 216 -13.30 -11.57 2.68
N VAL A 217 -12.59 -12.69 2.63
CA VAL A 217 -11.66 -13.12 3.69
C VAL A 217 -10.29 -12.48 3.55
N LYS A 218 -9.90 -12.15 2.31
CA LYS A 218 -8.65 -11.44 2.05
C LYS A 218 -8.75 -10.62 0.75
N GLN A 219 -8.20 -9.41 0.77
CA GLN A 219 -8.03 -8.58 -0.42
C GLN A 219 -6.63 -7.99 -0.46
N ARG A 220 -6.04 -7.96 -1.65
CA ARG A 220 -4.79 -7.24 -1.96
C ARG A 220 -4.95 -6.49 -3.26
N ALA A 221 -4.37 -5.31 -3.32
CA ALA A 221 -4.37 -4.49 -4.53
C ALA A 221 -3.02 -3.77 -4.67
N ILE A 222 -2.64 -3.51 -5.92
CA ILE A 222 -1.54 -2.61 -6.26
C ILE A 222 -2.07 -1.52 -7.21
N ARG A 223 -1.35 -0.40 -7.28
CA ARG A 223 -1.64 0.69 -8.22
C ARG A 223 -0.71 0.61 -9.43
N LEU A 224 -1.31 0.35 -10.60
CA LEU A 224 -0.56 0.01 -11.81
C LEU A 224 0.36 1.14 -12.28
N GLN A 225 -0.06 2.40 -12.19
CA GLN A 225 0.72 3.55 -12.65
C GLN A 225 2.03 3.75 -11.88
N ARG A 226 2.18 3.15 -10.70
CA ARG A 226 3.44 3.14 -9.95
C ARG A 226 4.54 2.30 -10.60
N HIS A 227 4.17 1.47 -11.57
CA HIS A 227 5.06 0.49 -12.19
C HIS A 227 5.48 0.85 -13.62
N VAL A 228 4.92 1.92 -14.20
CA VAL A 228 5.18 2.35 -15.59
C VAL A 228 5.61 3.82 -15.66
N ASP A 229 6.29 4.18 -16.74
CA ASP A 229 6.66 5.55 -17.11
C ASP A 229 5.93 6.00 -18.38
N GLY A 230 4.89 6.84 -18.22
CA GLY A 230 4.17 7.40 -19.37
C GLY A 230 3.59 6.32 -20.27
N ASP A 231 3.82 6.44 -21.59
CA ASP A 231 3.31 5.52 -22.62
C ASP A 231 3.94 4.12 -22.63
N GLU A 232 4.71 3.76 -21.63
CA GLU A 232 5.33 2.44 -21.55
C GLU A 232 4.27 1.34 -21.49
N THR A 233 4.38 0.36 -22.38
CA THR A 233 3.64 -0.90 -22.27
C THR A 233 4.48 -1.89 -21.49
N LYS A 234 3.95 -2.41 -20.40
CA LYS A 234 4.71 -3.24 -19.47
C LYS A 234 3.89 -4.34 -18.85
N THR A 235 4.49 -5.53 -18.72
CA THR A 235 3.93 -6.58 -17.88
C THR A 235 4.17 -6.25 -16.42
N ILE A 236 3.09 -6.07 -15.66
CA ILE A 236 3.10 -5.82 -14.23
C ILE A 236 2.57 -7.05 -13.52
N PHE A 237 3.20 -7.40 -12.41
CA PHE A 237 2.73 -8.49 -11.56
C PHE A 237 2.85 -8.12 -10.08
N PHE A 238 2.07 -8.80 -9.25
CA PHE A 238 2.29 -8.83 -7.83
C PHE A 238 2.00 -10.23 -7.26
N ASP A 239 2.63 -10.50 -6.15
CA ASP A 239 2.48 -11.75 -5.42
C ASP A 239 1.65 -11.53 -4.16
N THR A 240 0.80 -12.48 -3.84
CA THR A 240 0.08 -12.53 -2.57
C THR A 240 0.03 -13.95 -2.05
N LYS A 241 0.13 -14.11 -0.72
CA LYS A 241 -0.08 -15.41 -0.08
C LYS A 241 -1.56 -15.78 -0.16
N LEU A 242 -1.85 -17.07 -0.30
CA LEU A 242 -3.22 -17.53 -0.08
C LEU A 242 -3.62 -17.24 1.38
N PRO A 243 -4.93 -16.98 1.65
CA PRO A 243 -5.40 -16.84 3.02
C PRO A 243 -5.18 -18.16 3.77
N PRO A 244 -4.81 -18.10 5.07
CA PRO A 244 -4.74 -19.30 5.90
C PRO A 244 -6.15 -19.84 6.21
N GLU A 245 -7.17 -18.98 6.12
CA GLU A 245 -8.58 -19.35 6.28
C GLU A 245 -9.09 -20.01 5.01
N ARG A 246 -10.16 -20.82 5.16
CA ARG A 246 -10.86 -21.40 4.03
C ARG A 246 -11.43 -20.32 3.11
N PHE A 247 -11.36 -20.54 1.81
CA PHE A 247 -12.00 -19.71 0.78
C PHE A 247 -12.55 -20.61 -0.35
N ASP A 248 -13.55 -20.12 -1.08
CA ASP A 248 -14.23 -20.86 -2.13
C ASP A 248 -13.74 -20.49 -3.52
N LYS A 249 -13.49 -19.21 -3.74
CA LYS A 249 -13.05 -18.66 -5.02
C LYS A 249 -12.07 -17.50 -4.85
N MET A 250 -11.27 -17.31 -5.85
CA MET A 250 -10.44 -16.11 -6.05
C MET A 250 -11.04 -15.29 -7.18
N GLU A 251 -11.06 -13.98 -6.98
CA GLU A 251 -11.59 -13.03 -7.95
C GLU A 251 -10.53 -11.97 -8.23
N VAL A 252 -10.35 -11.64 -9.49
CA VAL A 252 -9.44 -10.59 -9.95
C VAL A 252 -10.25 -9.53 -10.67
N LEU A 253 -9.98 -8.27 -10.37
CA LEU A 253 -10.64 -7.14 -11.01
C LEU A 253 -9.71 -5.93 -11.11
N PHE A 254 -10.05 -5.04 -12.03
CA PHE A 254 -9.42 -3.74 -12.19
C PHE A 254 -10.43 -2.64 -11.90
N TRP A 255 -9.97 -1.61 -11.20
CA TRP A 255 -10.75 -0.41 -10.93
C TRP A 255 -9.94 0.82 -11.31
N ASN A 256 -10.41 1.54 -12.33
CA ASN A 256 -9.84 2.82 -12.76
C ASN A 256 -10.44 3.95 -11.91
N ALA A 257 -10.03 4.01 -10.65
CA ALA A 257 -10.55 4.79 -9.56
C ALA A 257 -10.86 6.24 -9.94
N ASP A 258 -12.08 6.52 -10.40
CA ASP A 258 -12.54 7.87 -10.79
C ASP A 258 -11.60 8.56 -11.82
N GLY A 259 -10.88 7.73 -12.58
CA GLY A 259 -9.89 8.16 -13.56
C GLY A 259 -10.55 8.75 -14.79
N ASP A 260 -10.28 10.00 -15.08
CA ASP A 260 -10.63 10.69 -16.32
C ASP A 260 -9.76 10.24 -17.52
N LYS A 261 -8.78 9.40 -17.28
CA LYS A 261 -7.77 8.96 -18.26
C LYS A 261 -8.01 7.50 -18.67
N THR A 262 -7.92 7.26 -19.95
CA THR A 262 -8.06 5.91 -20.50
C THR A 262 -6.81 5.08 -20.24
N ILE A 263 -7.04 3.85 -19.76
CA ILE A 263 -6.01 2.83 -19.62
C ILE A 263 -6.35 1.60 -20.45
N ARG A 264 -5.35 0.81 -20.79
CA ARG A 264 -5.51 -0.47 -21.49
C ARG A 264 -4.79 -1.58 -20.74
N LEU A 265 -5.41 -2.75 -20.76
CA LEU A 265 -4.94 -3.95 -20.09
C LEU A 265 -5.05 -5.13 -21.05
N ASP A 266 -4.08 -6.03 -20.98
CA ASP A 266 -4.04 -7.22 -21.84
C ASP A 266 -3.36 -8.40 -21.13
N ASP A 267 -3.51 -9.61 -21.68
CA ASP A 267 -2.81 -10.81 -21.21
C ASP A 267 -2.88 -11.02 -19.69
N LEU A 268 -4.08 -11.01 -19.13
CA LEU A 268 -4.29 -11.33 -17.70
C LEU A 268 -3.92 -12.80 -17.44
N ARG A 269 -2.98 -13.03 -16.52
CA ARG A 269 -2.56 -14.37 -16.09
C ARG A 269 -2.57 -14.48 -14.58
N ILE A 270 -3.06 -15.60 -14.09
CA ILE A 270 -3.05 -15.93 -12.67
C ILE A 270 -2.38 -17.29 -12.50
N GLU A 271 -1.30 -17.30 -11.77
CA GLU A 271 -0.51 -18.49 -11.44
C GLU A 271 -0.54 -18.73 -9.94
N VAL A 272 -0.58 -19.98 -9.53
CA VAL A 272 -0.33 -20.38 -8.15
C VAL A 272 0.98 -21.18 -8.05
N PHE A 273 1.67 -21.06 -6.93
CA PHE A 273 2.98 -21.68 -6.77
C PHE A 273 3.35 -21.86 -5.29
N ASP A 274 4.38 -22.66 -5.06
CA ASP A 274 4.96 -22.88 -3.76
C ASP A 274 6.33 -22.19 -3.63
N ASP A 275 6.79 -22.03 -2.41
CA ASP A 275 8.13 -21.63 -2.05
C ASP A 275 8.94 -22.84 -1.54
N ASN A 276 10.26 -22.67 -1.57
CA ASN A 276 11.21 -23.65 -1.04
C ASN A 276 11.44 -23.49 0.46
N ASP A 277 10.44 -23.06 1.23
CA ASP A 277 10.61 -23.02 2.68
C ASP A 277 10.67 -24.47 3.22
N GLU A 278 11.88 -24.97 3.37
CA GLU A 278 12.20 -26.01 4.33
C GLU A 278 12.37 -25.42 5.74
#